data_09ee7f04700d36a4ce2d081104dcd700
#
_entry.id   09ee7f04700d36a4ce2d081104dcd700
#
_cell.length_a   1.000
_cell.length_b   1.000
_cell.length_c   1.000
_cell.angle_alpha   90.00
_cell.angle_beta   90.00
_cell.angle_gamma   90.00
#
_symmetry.space_group_name_H-M   'P 1'
#
loop_
_entity.id
_entity.type
_entity.pdbx_description
1 polymer ?
#
loop_
_entity_poly.entity_id
_entity_poly.type
_entity_poly.pdbx_seq_one_letter_code
_entity_poly.pdbx_strand_id
1 'polypeptide(L)'
;MKQLSFLAIIFYSLSSFTQNETASNPLQVSGYLETYFAYDFANPENHTRPSFLYSYNRHNEVALNLGLIKLSYQKQNLRSNIALMAGSYPNSNLAAEPGVLKNIYEANIGFKLSESKNVWIDAGVFSSHIGFESAIGKDCWNLTRSILAENSPYYESGVKVSYTTKNEKLLVSGLILNGWQRMQRVNGNNTPAVGHQITFKPTDKITLNSSSFVG
;
A
#
# COMPACT_ATOMS: atom_id res chain seq x y z
N MET A 1 22.22 47.23 -28.60
CA MET A 1 21.68 46.04 -29.28
C MET A 1 21.71 44.85 -28.29
N LYS A 2 20.56 44.49 -27.71
CA LYS A 2 20.43 43.37 -26.76
C LYS A 2 20.00 42.15 -27.59
N GLN A 3 20.83 41.11 -27.59
CA GLN A 3 20.47 39.84 -28.21
C GLN A 3 19.54 39.09 -27.25
N LEU A 4 18.32 38.79 -27.72
CA LEU A 4 17.35 37.91 -27.08
C LEU A 4 17.71 36.48 -27.51
N SER A 5 18.21 35.68 -26.56
CA SER A 5 18.41 34.24 -26.78
C SER A 5 17.07 33.51 -26.60
N PHE A 6 16.56 32.97 -27.71
CA PHE A 6 15.37 32.12 -27.71
C PHE A 6 15.74 30.71 -27.22
N LEU A 7 15.22 30.31 -26.06
CA LEU A 7 15.33 28.94 -25.57
C LEU A 7 14.23 28.09 -26.21
N ALA A 8 14.59 27.28 -27.20
CA ALA A 8 13.67 26.36 -27.83
C ALA A 8 13.50 25.12 -26.91
N ILE A 9 12.31 24.98 -26.31
CA ILE A 9 11.92 23.78 -25.59
C ILE A 9 11.46 22.75 -26.61
N ILE A 10 12.27 21.70 -26.80
CA ILE A 10 11.91 20.57 -27.67
C ILE A 10 11.03 19.63 -26.86
N PHE A 11 9.73 19.62 -27.17
CA PHE A 11 8.81 18.57 -26.71
C PHE A 11 9.08 17.29 -27.51
N TYR A 12 9.71 16.32 -26.86
CA TYR A 12 9.73 14.95 -27.36
C TYR A 12 8.38 14.30 -27.04
N SER A 13 7.53 14.13 -28.04
CA SER A 13 6.35 13.29 -27.93
C SER A 13 6.81 11.84 -27.92
N LEU A 14 6.75 11.19 -26.74
CA LEU A 14 6.87 9.74 -26.62
C LEU A 14 5.63 9.12 -27.28
N SER A 15 5.81 8.57 -28.46
CA SER A 15 4.80 7.77 -29.13
C SER A 15 4.50 6.55 -28.26
N SER A 16 3.28 6.49 -27.75
CA SER A 16 2.77 5.30 -27.05
C SER A 16 2.72 4.16 -28.08
N PHE A 17 3.62 3.20 -27.96
CA PHE A 17 3.49 1.94 -28.68
C PHE A 17 2.28 1.20 -28.10
N THR A 18 1.21 1.15 -28.85
CA THR A 18 0.08 0.26 -28.60
C THR A 18 0.61 -1.16 -28.76
N GLN A 19 0.80 -1.86 -27.63
CA GLN A 19 1.12 -3.28 -27.67
C GLN A 19 -0.14 -4.03 -28.15
N ASN A 20 -0.02 -4.71 -29.28
CA ASN A 20 -0.98 -5.73 -29.71
C ASN A 20 -1.13 -6.78 -28.60
N GLU A 21 -2.36 -7.21 -28.35
CA GLU A 21 -2.69 -8.29 -27.40
C GLU A 21 -1.99 -9.60 -27.80
N THR A 22 -0.76 -9.77 -27.34
CA THR A 22 -0.05 -11.04 -27.36
C THR A 22 0.37 -11.35 -25.92
N ALA A 23 -0.17 -12.42 -25.38
CA ALA A 23 0.13 -13.05 -24.08
C ALA A 23 0.55 -12.02 -23.00
N SER A 24 -0.36 -11.63 -22.13
CA SER A 24 -0.09 -10.64 -21.07
C SER A 24 1.24 -10.96 -20.38
N ASN A 25 2.17 -10.00 -20.41
CA ASN A 25 3.45 -10.15 -19.73
C ASN A 25 3.17 -10.46 -18.25
N PRO A 26 3.63 -11.59 -17.71
CA PRO A 26 3.37 -11.96 -16.32
C PRO A 26 4.00 -10.96 -15.33
N LEU A 27 4.98 -10.16 -15.75
CA LEU A 27 5.59 -9.11 -14.96
C LEU A 27 4.99 -7.75 -15.33
N GLN A 28 4.44 -7.07 -14.33
CA GLN A 28 3.92 -5.71 -14.44
C GLN A 28 4.75 -4.77 -13.58
N VAL A 29 5.08 -3.60 -14.12
CA VAL A 29 5.76 -2.51 -13.42
C VAL A 29 4.76 -1.37 -13.26
N SER A 30 4.63 -0.84 -12.06
CA SER A 30 3.78 0.30 -11.77
C SER A 30 4.45 1.24 -10.78
N GLY A 31 3.95 2.46 -10.68
CA GLY A 31 4.45 3.46 -9.74
C GLY A 31 3.35 4.39 -9.29
N TYR A 32 3.60 5.07 -8.18
CA TYR A 32 2.73 6.09 -7.63
C TYR A 32 3.58 7.20 -7.01
N LEU A 33 3.16 8.43 -7.22
CA LEU A 33 3.82 9.61 -6.67
C LEU A 33 2.76 10.55 -6.10
N GLU A 34 2.92 10.90 -4.83
CA GLU A 34 2.04 11.79 -4.10
C GLU A 34 2.84 12.89 -3.41
N THR A 35 2.76 14.09 -3.97
CA THR A 35 3.32 15.31 -3.39
C THR A 35 2.19 16.19 -2.88
N TYR A 36 2.48 17.02 -1.87
CA TYR A 36 1.48 17.89 -1.26
C TYR A 36 2.11 19.16 -0.71
N PHE A 37 1.26 20.15 -0.44
CA PHE A 37 1.52 21.29 0.40
C PHE A 37 0.41 21.38 1.46
N ALA A 38 0.78 21.54 2.73
CA ALA A 38 -0.18 21.74 3.80
C ALA A 38 0.25 22.93 4.67
N TYR A 39 -0.72 23.76 5.03
CA TYR A 39 -0.50 24.86 5.96
C TYR A 39 -1.30 24.64 7.25
N ASP A 40 -0.61 24.60 8.39
CA ASP A 40 -1.23 24.53 9.70
C ASP A 40 -1.24 25.95 10.32
N PHE A 41 -2.42 26.45 10.63
CA PHE A 41 -2.58 27.82 11.18
C PHE A 41 -1.99 27.99 12.59
N ALA A 42 -1.68 26.88 13.28
CA ALA A 42 -0.91 26.93 14.53
C ALA A 42 0.57 27.28 14.31
N ASN A 43 1.03 27.29 13.05
CA ASN A 43 2.38 27.65 12.62
C ASN A 43 3.49 26.98 13.43
N PRO A 44 3.56 25.63 13.46
CA PRO A 44 4.54 24.91 14.27
C PRO A 44 5.97 25.17 13.77
N GLU A 45 6.87 25.59 14.69
CA GLU A 45 8.26 25.92 14.37
C GLU A 45 9.07 24.76 13.81
N ASN A 46 8.72 23.52 14.16
CA ASN A 46 9.37 22.30 13.68
C ASN A 46 8.87 21.82 12.33
N HIS A 47 8.02 22.60 11.65
CA HIS A 47 7.38 22.24 10.38
C HIS A 47 6.64 20.90 10.40
N THR A 48 6.17 20.47 11.59
CA THR A 48 5.46 19.20 11.73
C THR A 48 4.08 19.45 12.33
N ARG A 49 3.05 18.96 11.66
CA ARG A 49 1.67 19.01 12.12
C ARG A 49 1.49 18.09 13.35
N PRO A 50 0.36 18.15 14.08
CA PRO A 50 0.14 17.36 15.28
C PRO A 50 0.47 15.87 15.10
N SER A 51 1.05 15.26 16.14
CA SER A 51 1.65 13.91 16.09
C SER A 51 0.67 12.76 15.83
N PHE A 52 -0.64 12.99 15.92
CA PHE A 52 -1.66 12.01 15.57
C PHE A 52 -1.95 11.96 14.06
N LEU A 53 -1.33 12.84 13.25
CA LEU A 53 -1.38 12.85 11.81
C LEU A 53 -0.09 12.20 11.26
N TYR A 54 -0.17 10.98 10.84
CA TYR A 54 0.98 10.25 10.29
C TYR A 54 1.20 10.55 8.81
N SER A 55 0.11 10.72 8.05
CA SER A 55 0.14 11.10 6.65
C SER A 55 0.04 12.61 6.49
N TYR A 56 0.70 13.20 5.47
CA TYR A 56 0.69 14.64 5.17
C TYR A 56 1.08 15.51 6.35
N ASN A 57 2.08 15.08 7.10
CA ASN A 57 2.44 15.66 8.40
C ASN A 57 3.41 16.86 8.32
N ARG A 58 3.84 17.27 7.12
CA ARG A 58 4.72 18.44 6.95
C ARG A 58 3.89 19.71 6.80
N HIS A 59 4.41 20.81 7.39
CA HIS A 59 3.80 22.13 7.42
C HIS A 59 4.62 23.14 6.63
N ASN A 60 3.94 23.96 5.80
CA ASN A 60 4.47 25.11 5.08
C ASN A 60 5.69 24.78 4.20
N GLU A 61 5.68 23.63 3.58
CA GLU A 61 6.67 23.18 2.60
C GLU A 61 6.04 22.23 1.57
N VAL A 62 6.60 22.16 0.39
CA VAL A 62 6.25 21.11 -0.58
C VAL A 62 6.93 19.83 -0.15
N ALA A 63 6.16 18.78 0.10
CA ALA A 63 6.66 17.52 0.61
C ALA A 63 6.21 16.32 -0.23
N LEU A 64 7.04 15.30 -0.27
CA LEU A 64 6.69 13.98 -0.80
C LEU A 64 6.01 13.18 0.33
N ASN A 65 4.70 12.88 0.19
CA ASN A 65 4.04 11.97 1.12
C ASN A 65 4.42 10.52 0.83
N LEU A 66 4.19 10.08 -0.40
CA LEU A 66 4.47 8.70 -0.82
C LEU A 66 4.94 8.66 -2.28
N GLY A 67 6.14 8.16 -2.49
CA GLY A 67 6.62 7.72 -3.79
C GLY A 67 6.85 6.22 -3.73
N LEU A 68 6.31 5.44 -4.69
CA LEU A 68 6.52 4.01 -4.71
C LEU A 68 6.74 3.47 -6.14
N ILE A 69 7.53 2.42 -6.24
CA ILE A 69 7.71 1.60 -7.44
C ILE A 69 7.35 0.17 -7.05
N LYS A 70 6.49 -0.48 -7.85
CA LYS A 70 6.00 -1.84 -7.63
C LYS A 70 6.25 -2.72 -8.85
N LEU A 71 6.78 -3.89 -8.58
CA LEU A 71 6.88 -5.03 -9.50
C LEU A 71 5.87 -6.08 -9.05
N SER A 72 4.97 -6.47 -9.93
CA SER A 72 4.00 -7.53 -9.69
C SER A 72 4.20 -8.62 -10.72
N TYR A 73 4.32 -9.84 -10.27
CA TYR A 73 4.43 -11.02 -11.12
C TYR A 73 3.25 -11.95 -10.86
N GLN A 74 2.57 -12.37 -11.91
CA GLN A 74 1.51 -13.37 -11.81
C GLN A 74 1.51 -14.29 -13.02
N LYS A 75 1.69 -15.57 -12.77
CA LYS A 75 1.63 -16.62 -13.82
C LYS A 75 1.09 -17.91 -13.22
N GLN A 76 0.01 -18.44 -13.79
CA GLN A 76 -0.61 -19.70 -13.36
C GLN A 76 -0.91 -19.72 -11.85
N ASN A 77 -0.18 -20.54 -11.09
CA ASN A 77 -0.38 -20.79 -9.67
C ASN A 77 0.60 -20.01 -8.78
N LEU A 78 1.37 -19.05 -9.35
CA LEU A 78 2.33 -18.23 -8.65
C LEU A 78 1.99 -16.75 -8.80
N ARG A 79 2.04 -16.01 -7.70
CA ARG A 79 2.03 -14.55 -7.69
C ARG A 79 3.09 -14.02 -6.73
N SER A 80 3.67 -12.88 -7.04
CA SER A 80 4.57 -12.18 -6.13
C SER A 80 4.52 -10.68 -6.35
N ASN A 81 4.80 -9.93 -5.29
CA ASN A 81 4.92 -8.49 -5.35
C ASN A 81 6.18 -8.06 -4.60
N ILE A 82 6.89 -7.10 -5.16
CA ILE A 82 7.87 -6.31 -4.45
C ILE A 82 7.61 -4.83 -4.75
N ALA A 83 7.50 -4.02 -3.72
CA ALA A 83 7.30 -2.58 -3.86
C ALA A 83 8.16 -1.85 -2.84
N LEU A 84 8.90 -0.86 -3.35
CA LEU A 84 9.75 0.02 -2.54
C LEU A 84 9.12 1.40 -2.50
N MET A 85 9.22 2.07 -1.35
CA MET A 85 8.65 3.40 -1.12
C MET A 85 9.61 4.36 -0.45
N ALA A 86 9.32 5.66 -0.62
CA ALA A 86 9.99 6.77 0.06
C ALA A 86 8.99 7.89 0.34
N GLY A 87 9.31 8.77 1.29
CA GLY A 87 8.49 9.94 1.63
C GLY A 87 8.26 10.11 3.12
N SER A 88 7.42 11.07 3.50
CA SER A 88 7.03 11.29 4.89
C SER A 88 6.13 10.17 5.43
N TYR A 89 5.33 9.55 4.58
CA TYR A 89 4.47 8.41 4.94
C TYR A 89 5.27 7.24 5.54
N PRO A 90 6.28 6.62 4.87
CA PRO A 90 7.05 5.54 5.48
C PRO A 90 7.81 5.98 6.73
N ASN A 91 8.34 7.20 6.76
CA ASN A 91 9.07 7.70 7.93
C ASN A 91 8.20 7.77 9.19
N SER A 92 6.91 8.08 9.04
CA SER A 92 5.98 8.19 10.16
C SER A 92 5.29 6.88 10.47
N ASN A 93 4.68 6.25 9.47
CA ASN A 93 3.88 5.04 9.68
C ASN A 93 4.74 3.80 9.96
N LEU A 94 5.98 3.75 9.44
CA LEU A 94 6.92 2.65 9.66
C LEU A 94 8.07 3.04 10.60
N ALA A 95 7.88 4.06 11.43
CA ALA A 95 8.92 4.55 12.33
C ALA A 95 9.50 3.47 13.27
N ALA A 96 8.69 2.48 13.61
CA ALA A 96 9.09 1.37 14.47
C ALA A 96 9.89 0.26 13.76
N GLU A 97 9.95 0.27 12.43
CA GLU A 97 10.72 -0.71 11.68
C GLU A 97 12.19 -0.28 11.56
N PRO A 98 13.16 -1.20 11.70
CA PRO A 98 14.56 -0.86 11.63
C PRO A 98 15.06 -0.69 10.20
N GLY A 99 15.98 0.25 10.02
CA GLY A 99 16.76 0.43 8.80
C GLY A 99 15.91 0.53 7.52
N VAL A 100 16.30 -0.25 6.52
CA VAL A 100 15.69 -0.26 5.18
C VAL A 100 14.28 -0.86 5.14
N LEU A 101 13.84 -1.56 6.18
CA LEU A 101 12.49 -2.12 6.24
C LEU A 101 11.41 -1.05 6.16
N LYS A 102 11.68 0.18 6.59
CA LYS A 102 10.80 1.34 6.41
C LYS A 102 10.46 1.61 4.93
N ASN A 103 11.31 1.19 4.02
CA ASN A 103 11.14 1.44 2.58
C ASN A 103 10.42 0.28 1.87
N ILE A 104 10.04 -0.78 2.58
CA ILE A 104 9.26 -1.89 2.00
C ILE A 104 7.77 -1.55 2.09
N TYR A 105 7.12 -1.41 0.93
CA TYR A 105 5.68 -1.25 0.84
C TYR A 105 4.97 -2.60 0.77
N GLU A 106 5.47 -3.50 -0.09
CA GLU A 106 5.07 -4.89 -0.21
C GLU A 106 6.30 -5.76 -0.54
N ALA A 107 6.35 -6.97 0.00
CA ALA A 107 7.32 -8.00 -0.35
C ALA A 107 6.71 -9.37 -0.03
N ASN A 108 6.01 -9.97 -1.00
CA ASN A 108 5.28 -11.21 -0.77
C ASN A 108 5.32 -12.14 -1.95
N ILE A 109 5.11 -13.41 -1.66
CA ILE A 109 4.94 -14.49 -2.63
C ILE A 109 3.71 -15.29 -2.27
N GLY A 110 2.94 -15.71 -3.28
CA GLY A 110 1.73 -16.49 -3.08
C GLY A 110 1.64 -17.67 -4.04
N PHE A 111 1.07 -18.75 -3.54
CA PHE A 111 0.80 -19.97 -4.31
C PHE A 111 -0.69 -20.29 -4.28
N LYS A 112 -1.22 -20.68 -5.44
CA LYS A 112 -2.60 -21.16 -5.56
C LYS A 112 -2.67 -22.58 -5.06
N LEU A 113 -3.54 -22.85 -4.09
CA LEU A 113 -3.66 -24.16 -3.43
C LEU A 113 -4.66 -25.10 -4.14
N SER A 114 -5.43 -24.59 -5.10
CA SER A 114 -6.45 -25.40 -5.79
C SER A 114 -6.58 -24.98 -7.24
N GLU A 115 -6.65 -25.94 -8.15
CA GLU A 115 -6.88 -25.67 -9.56
C GLU A 115 -8.32 -25.23 -9.84
N SER A 116 -9.29 -25.79 -9.10
CA SER A 116 -10.72 -25.54 -9.31
C SER A 116 -11.28 -24.38 -8.51
N LYS A 117 -10.62 -24.00 -7.39
CA LYS A 117 -11.06 -22.95 -6.48
C LYS A 117 -10.00 -21.83 -6.41
N ASN A 118 -10.46 -20.62 -6.19
CA ASN A 118 -9.57 -19.47 -6.01
C ASN A 118 -9.09 -19.38 -4.55
N VAL A 119 -8.25 -20.35 -4.15
CA VAL A 119 -7.64 -20.44 -2.81
C VAL A 119 -6.15 -20.17 -2.96
N TRP A 120 -5.65 -19.20 -2.19
CA TRP A 120 -4.25 -18.79 -2.20
C TRP A 120 -3.66 -18.83 -0.80
N ILE A 121 -2.37 -19.16 -0.71
CA ILE A 121 -1.54 -18.89 0.45
C ILE A 121 -0.48 -17.87 0.05
N ASP A 122 -0.38 -16.79 0.81
CA ASP A 122 0.60 -15.72 0.61
C ASP A 122 1.49 -15.62 1.85
N ALA A 123 2.77 -15.35 1.66
CA ALA A 123 3.72 -15.13 2.76
C ALA A 123 4.58 -13.90 2.48
N GLY A 124 4.89 -13.11 3.52
CA GLY A 124 5.70 -11.91 3.44
C GLY A 124 4.98 -10.66 3.96
N VAL A 125 5.32 -9.50 3.38
CA VAL A 125 4.71 -8.20 3.69
C VAL A 125 3.63 -7.90 2.66
N PHE A 126 2.42 -7.62 3.12
CA PHE A 126 1.25 -7.35 2.27
C PHE A 126 0.35 -6.28 2.91
N SER A 127 -0.54 -5.69 2.11
CA SER A 127 -1.52 -4.70 2.59
C SER A 127 -2.37 -5.28 3.71
N SER A 128 -2.67 -4.45 4.70
CA SER A 128 -3.49 -4.85 5.85
C SER A 128 -4.88 -5.35 5.43
N HIS A 129 -5.41 -6.21 6.26
CA HIS A 129 -6.78 -6.72 6.16
C HIS A 129 -7.78 -5.89 7.00
N ILE A 130 -7.28 -4.90 7.75
CA ILE A 130 -8.08 -4.05 8.62
C ILE A 130 -8.48 -2.76 7.90
N GLY A 131 -9.76 -2.42 7.95
CA GLY A 131 -10.27 -1.17 7.39
C GLY A 131 -10.48 -1.17 5.88
N PHE A 132 -10.76 0.01 5.33
CA PHE A 132 -11.10 0.23 3.92
C PHE A 132 -10.14 1.18 3.21
N GLU A 133 -9.38 1.97 3.94
CA GLU A 133 -8.49 2.97 3.36
C GLU A 133 -7.12 2.38 3.05
N SER A 134 -6.58 2.81 1.91
CA SER A 134 -5.27 2.42 1.43
C SER A 134 -4.21 3.45 1.84
N ALA A 135 -2.94 3.05 1.87
CA ALA A 135 -1.82 3.99 1.93
C ALA A 135 -1.73 4.88 0.67
N ILE A 136 -2.33 4.46 -0.43
CA ILE A 136 -2.38 5.20 -1.70
C ILE A 136 -3.57 6.17 -1.68
N GLY A 137 -3.29 7.49 -1.63
CA GLY A 137 -4.28 8.54 -1.42
C GLY A 137 -5.38 8.60 -2.44
N LYS A 138 -5.05 8.37 -3.71
CA LYS A 138 -6.04 8.39 -4.80
C LYS A 138 -7.15 7.32 -4.66
N ASP A 139 -6.91 6.28 -3.86
CA ASP A 139 -7.85 5.19 -3.64
C ASP A 139 -8.72 5.41 -2.39
N CYS A 140 -8.61 6.58 -1.75
CA CYS A 140 -9.33 6.94 -0.53
C CYS A 140 -10.34 8.05 -0.77
N TRP A 141 -11.45 8.02 -0.04
CA TRP A 141 -12.48 9.05 -0.08
C TRP A 141 -12.06 10.32 0.67
N ASN A 142 -11.27 10.16 1.73
CA ASN A 142 -10.75 11.28 2.52
C ASN A 142 -9.43 11.78 1.95
N LEU A 143 -9.29 13.09 1.82
CA LEU A 143 -8.09 13.72 1.26
C LEU A 143 -6.82 13.34 2.06
N THR A 144 -6.91 13.33 3.40
CA THR A 144 -5.75 13.14 4.28
C THR A 144 -5.81 11.84 5.11
N ARG A 145 -6.74 10.96 4.89
CA ARG A 145 -7.10 9.79 5.70
C ARG A 145 -8.04 10.11 6.86
N SER A 146 -8.84 9.13 7.22
CA SER A 146 -9.64 9.18 8.45
C SER A 146 -8.77 8.91 9.67
N ILE A 147 -9.22 9.37 10.85
CA ILE A 147 -8.57 9.04 12.12
C ILE A 147 -8.55 7.53 12.37
N LEU A 148 -9.57 6.81 11.90
CA LEU A 148 -9.60 5.35 11.98
C LEU A 148 -8.44 4.73 11.19
N ALA A 149 -8.22 5.17 9.96
CA ALA A 149 -7.14 4.66 9.13
C ALA A 149 -5.75 5.02 9.68
N GLU A 150 -5.56 6.24 10.18
CA GLU A 150 -4.31 6.67 10.83
C GLU A 150 -3.97 5.83 12.09
N ASN A 151 -4.97 5.21 12.73
CA ASN A 151 -4.80 4.35 13.91
C ASN A 151 -5.03 2.85 13.62
N SER A 152 -5.07 2.46 12.35
CA SER A 152 -5.14 1.06 11.91
C SER A 152 -3.93 0.71 11.05
N PRO A 153 -3.53 -0.58 10.95
CA PRO A 153 -2.35 -0.94 10.19
C PRO A 153 -2.59 -0.78 8.69
N TYR A 154 -1.61 -0.23 7.98
CA TYR A 154 -1.62 -0.18 6.53
C TYR A 154 -0.98 -1.42 5.88
N TYR A 155 -0.10 -2.10 6.61
CA TYR A 155 0.56 -3.32 6.17
C TYR A 155 0.61 -4.33 7.31
N GLU A 156 0.77 -5.59 6.93
CA GLU A 156 0.99 -6.71 7.82
C GLU A 156 2.09 -7.60 7.27
N SER A 157 2.74 -8.35 8.14
CA SER A 157 3.73 -9.34 7.75
C SER A 157 3.44 -10.69 8.39
N GLY A 158 3.43 -11.73 7.58
CA GLY A 158 3.10 -13.08 8.03
C GLY A 158 2.67 -14.01 6.91
N VAL A 159 1.72 -14.86 7.21
CA VAL A 159 1.09 -15.81 6.28
C VAL A 159 -0.41 -15.57 6.24
N LYS A 160 -0.96 -15.55 5.03
CA LYS A 160 -2.39 -15.36 4.77
C LYS A 160 -2.90 -16.45 3.85
N VAL A 161 -3.96 -17.13 4.26
CA VAL A 161 -4.74 -18.00 3.39
C VAL A 161 -6.02 -17.27 3.01
N SER A 162 -6.33 -17.19 1.73
CA SER A 162 -7.51 -16.49 1.23
C SER A 162 -8.29 -17.35 0.24
N TYR A 163 -9.61 -17.22 0.28
CA TYR A 163 -10.53 -17.78 -0.66
C TYR A 163 -11.43 -16.69 -1.23
N THR A 164 -11.53 -16.63 -2.56
CA THR A 164 -12.46 -15.74 -3.25
C THR A 164 -13.41 -16.56 -4.10
N THR A 165 -14.72 -16.28 -4.02
CA THR A 165 -15.72 -16.94 -4.86
C THR A 165 -15.52 -16.60 -6.34
N LYS A 166 -15.99 -17.47 -7.26
CA LYS A 166 -15.86 -17.25 -8.71
C LYS A 166 -16.51 -15.96 -9.22
N ASN A 167 -17.55 -15.50 -8.55
CA ASN A 167 -18.26 -14.24 -8.87
C ASN A 167 -17.66 -13.03 -8.12
N GLU A 168 -16.54 -13.20 -7.41
CA GLU A 168 -15.81 -12.20 -6.65
C GLU A 168 -16.63 -11.46 -5.57
N LYS A 169 -17.82 -11.99 -5.24
CA LYS A 169 -18.69 -11.35 -4.23
C LYS A 169 -18.29 -11.65 -2.79
N LEU A 170 -17.59 -12.73 -2.53
CA LEU A 170 -17.15 -13.11 -1.19
C LEU A 170 -15.65 -13.41 -1.18
N LEU A 171 -14.94 -12.71 -0.30
CA LEU A 171 -13.55 -13.02 0.11
C LEU A 171 -13.57 -13.43 1.58
N VAL A 172 -12.89 -14.52 1.89
CA VAL A 172 -12.61 -14.97 3.26
C VAL A 172 -11.12 -15.20 3.40
N SER A 173 -10.51 -14.68 4.47
CA SER A 173 -9.09 -14.89 4.76
C SER A 173 -8.86 -15.18 6.23
N GLY A 174 -7.88 -16.05 6.49
CA GLY A 174 -7.27 -16.28 7.82
C GLY A 174 -5.80 -15.92 7.76
N LEU A 175 -5.29 -15.29 8.84
CA LEU A 175 -3.94 -14.75 8.88
C LEU A 175 -3.23 -15.17 10.17
N ILE A 176 -1.91 -15.42 10.02
CA ILE A 176 -0.96 -15.55 11.15
C ILE A 176 0.11 -14.49 10.91
N LEU A 177 0.29 -13.58 11.87
CA LEU A 177 1.02 -12.33 11.68
C LEU A 177 2.14 -12.16 12.72
N ASN A 178 3.12 -11.34 12.37
CA ASN A 178 4.22 -10.98 13.28
C ASN A 178 3.79 -10.04 14.41
N GLY A 179 2.72 -9.28 14.23
CA GLY A 179 2.20 -8.31 15.18
C GLY A 179 1.41 -7.22 14.45
N TRP A 180 0.87 -6.27 15.20
CA TRP A 180 0.15 -5.12 14.67
C TRP A 180 1.09 -4.18 13.94
N GLN A 181 1.00 -4.15 12.60
CA GLN A 181 1.88 -3.35 11.73
C GLN A 181 3.37 -3.61 12.04
N ARG A 182 3.80 -4.89 11.95
CA ARG A 182 5.17 -5.29 12.26
C ARG A 182 5.76 -6.25 11.23
N MET A 183 6.87 -5.84 10.59
CA MET A 183 7.70 -6.76 9.80
C MET A 183 8.59 -7.58 10.73
N GLN A 184 9.15 -6.95 11.76
CA GLN A 184 9.88 -7.61 12.82
C GLN A 184 9.09 -7.58 14.11
N ARG A 185 9.07 -8.71 14.83
CA ARG A 185 8.41 -8.80 16.13
C ARG A 185 9.09 -7.87 17.13
N VAL A 186 8.31 -7.36 18.08
CA VAL A 186 8.85 -6.64 19.23
C VAL A 186 9.67 -7.60 20.08
N ASN A 187 10.84 -7.16 20.53
CA ASN A 187 11.68 -7.95 21.42
C ASN A 187 10.90 -8.43 22.66
N GLY A 188 11.03 -9.70 22.96
CA GLY A 188 10.32 -10.32 24.07
C GLY A 188 8.91 -10.83 23.75
N ASN A 189 8.33 -10.47 22.59
CA ASN A 189 7.06 -11.03 22.13
C ASN A 189 7.28 -12.20 21.18
N ASN A 190 7.06 -13.42 21.67
CA ASN A 190 7.19 -14.65 20.89
C ASN A 190 5.84 -15.19 20.38
N THR A 191 4.72 -14.56 20.77
CA THR A 191 3.38 -14.99 20.39
C THR A 191 3.03 -14.45 18.99
N PRO A 192 2.64 -15.29 18.03
CA PRO A 192 2.09 -14.82 16.76
C PRO A 192 0.71 -14.20 16.99
N ALA A 193 0.40 -13.17 16.21
CA ALA A 193 -0.96 -12.65 16.13
C ALA A 193 -1.76 -13.45 15.11
N VAL A 194 -3.08 -13.48 15.29
CA VAL A 194 -4.02 -14.09 14.35
C VAL A 194 -5.07 -13.09 13.93
N GLY A 195 -5.57 -13.24 12.70
CA GLY A 195 -6.61 -12.37 12.17
C GLY A 195 -7.52 -13.08 11.17
N HIS A 196 -8.66 -12.46 10.92
CA HIS A 196 -9.54 -12.86 9.84
C HIS A 196 -10.01 -11.64 9.04
N GLN A 197 -10.42 -11.88 7.80
CA GLN A 197 -11.16 -10.92 6.99
C GLN A 197 -12.27 -11.63 6.24
N ILE A 198 -13.46 -11.06 6.27
CA ILE A 198 -14.60 -11.43 5.44
C ILE A 198 -15.05 -10.18 4.73
N THR A 199 -14.97 -10.16 3.40
CA THR A 199 -15.52 -9.08 2.59
C THR A 199 -16.63 -9.63 1.72
N PHE A 200 -17.82 -9.05 1.83
CA PHE A 200 -19.00 -9.44 1.06
C PHE A 200 -19.54 -8.26 0.25
N LYS A 201 -19.69 -8.46 -1.05
CA LYS A 201 -20.23 -7.49 -2.01
C LYS A 201 -21.57 -8.00 -2.55
N PRO A 202 -22.69 -7.75 -1.87
CA PRO A 202 -24.01 -8.18 -2.36
C PRO A 202 -24.34 -7.52 -3.69
N THR A 203 -23.94 -6.26 -3.88
CA THR A 203 -24.06 -5.49 -5.12
C THR A 203 -22.78 -4.71 -5.40
N ASP A 204 -22.66 -4.12 -6.58
CA ASP A 204 -21.50 -3.28 -6.96
C ASP A 204 -21.42 -1.98 -6.15
N LYS A 205 -22.49 -1.61 -5.43
CA LYS A 205 -22.59 -0.38 -4.63
C LYS A 205 -22.40 -0.61 -3.13
N ILE A 206 -22.42 -1.87 -2.67
CA ILE A 206 -22.38 -2.21 -1.24
C ILE A 206 -21.23 -3.17 -1.00
N THR A 207 -20.34 -2.79 -0.09
CA THR A 207 -19.29 -3.65 0.44
C THR A 207 -19.41 -3.74 1.95
N LEU A 208 -19.54 -4.95 2.46
CA LEU A 208 -19.51 -5.25 3.89
C LEU A 208 -18.16 -5.89 4.21
N ASN A 209 -17.51 -5.44 5.27
CA ASN A 209 -16.24 -6.00 5.73
C ASN A 209 -16.30 -6.29 7.22
N SER A 210 -15.81 -7.46 7.59
CA SER A 210 -15.51 -7.84 8.97
C SER A 210 -14.07 -8.28 9.04
N SER A 211 -13.30 -7.68 9.92
CA SER A 211 -11.89 -8.03 10.13
C SER A 211 -11.54 -8.00 11.61
N SER A 212 -10.59 -8.81 12.01
CA SER A 212 -10.09 -8.84 13.39
C SER A 212 -8.60 -9.05 13.44
N PHE A 213 -8.04 -8.66 14.57
CA PHE A 213 -6.66 -8.91 14.97
C PHE A 213 -6.65 -9.27 16.46
N VAL A 214 -5.92 -10.34 16.81
CA VAL A 214 -5.70 -10.80 18.18
C VAL A 214 -4.24 -11.20 18.31
N GLY A 215 -3.49 -10.53 19.23
CA GLY A 215 -2.08 -10.81 19.48
C GLY A 215 -1.40 -9.73 20.28
#